data_6864d2fdea217952bb2d0bdd32786ca2
#
_entry.id   6864d2fdea217952bb2d0bdd32786ca2
#
_cell.length_a   1.000
_cell.length_b   1.000
_cell.length_c   1.000
_cell.angle_alpha   90.00
_cell.angle_beta   90.00
_cell.angle_gamma   90.00
#
_symmetry.space_group_name_H-M   'P 1'
#
loop_
_entity.id
_entity.type
_entity.pdbx_description
1 polymer ?
#
loop_
_entity_poly.entity_id
_entity_poly.type
_entity_poly.pdbx_seq_one_letter_code
_entity_poly.pdbx_strand_id
1 'polypeptide(L)'
;MVSGAGSSGTDLQVVNTPPGAGDLDAGADCGAVLDVTYRDFSEAHPDFEMPFSGDVVRRGLVASTLGVDHKPVFSDTVGHPALKDSPTAIDPDWSPTVPVITSAATFNQWYNTTAGVNLELSKKLQLSESAPGTGLFGYDSSAFFPLAPSEGFGITPKGNDLGMNFLFTTEIHVHFTYGRGQKFTFRGDDDMWIFVNGVLALDLGSMHGPAEGTIDFDAQAASLGISVGGSYAMDVFHAERHTRGSNFKITTNIACFVPSVVK
;
A
#
# COMPACT_ATOMS: atom_id res chain seq x y z
N MET A 1 -72.50 24.72 -13.50
CA MET A 1 -72.17 23.36 -13.05
C MET A 1 -71.29 22.74 -14.07
N VAL A 2 -70.07 22.47 -13.73
CA VAL A 2 -69.19 21.30 -13.90
C VAL A 2 -67.81 21.79 -13.56
N SER A 3 -67.24 21.15 -12.54
CA SER A 3 -65.92 21.31 -11.97
C SER A 3 -64.82 20.77 -12.89
N GLY A 4 -63.79 21.58 -13.09
CA GLY A 4 -62.53 21.13 -13.73
C GLY A 4 -61.44 20.88 -12.68
N ALA A 5 -60.92 19.66 -12.64
CA ALA A 5 -59.87 19.25 -11.75
C ALA A 5 -58.52 19.77 -12.26
N GLY A 6 -57.73 20.32 -11.37
CA GLY A 6 -56.36 20.71 -11.64
C GLY A 6 -55.42 19.49 -11.62
N SER A 7 -54.53 19.42 -12.61
CA SER A 7 -53.42 18.48 -12.68
C SER A 7 -52.19 19.15 -12.07
N SER A 8 -51.73 18.60 -10.97
CA SER A 8 -50.45 18.96 -10.37
C SER A 8 -49.30 18.23 -11.10
N GLY A 9 -48.53 18.96 -11.88
CA GLY A 9 -47.29 18.49 -12.45
C GLY A 9 -46.21 18.36 -11.35
N THR A 10 -45.73 17.16 -11.10
CA THR A 10 -44.55 16.91 -10.29
C THR A 10 -43.31 17.19 -11.12
N ASP A 11 -42.64 18.27 -10.76
CA ASP A 11 -41.36 18.65 -11.31
C ASP A 11 -40.30 17.63 -10.87
N LEU A 12 -39.81 16.82 -11.80
CA LEU A 12 -38.71 15.89 -11.56
C LEU A 12 -37.42 16.71 -11.57
N GLN A 13 -36.88 16.95 -10.36
CA GLN A 13 -35.53 17.47 -10.19
C GLN A 13 -34.54 16.39 -10.63
N VAL A 14 -33.86 16.61 -11.74
CA VAL A 14 -32.71 15.79 -12.15
C VAL A 14 -31.55 16.14 -11.26
N VAL A 15 -31.28 15.26 -10.27
CA VAL A 15 -30.08 15.35 -9.47
C VAL A 15 -28.95 14.79 -10.32
N ASN A 16 -28.08 15.66 -10.82
CA ASN A 16 -26.80 15.24 -11.41
C ASN A 16 -25.88 14.69 -10.32
N THR A 17 -25.85 13.40 -10.16
CA THR A 17 -24.86 12.70 -9.33
C THR A 17 -23.55 12.63 -10.13
N PRO A 18 -22.40 13.09 -9.61
CA PRO A 18 -21.12 12.91 -10.29
C PRO A 18 -20.81 11.42 -10.41
N PRO A 19 -20.17 10.96 -11.52
CA PRO A 19 -19.79 9.58 -11.69
C PRO A 19 -18.65 9.26 -10.71
N GLY A 20 -18.89 8.35 -9.75
CA GLY A 20 -17.88 7.88 -8.82
C GLY A 20 -18.36 7.40 -7.47
N ALA A 21 -19.61 7.62 -7.08
CA ALA A 21 -20.16 6.98 -5.89
C ALA A 21 -20.74 5.61 -6.29
N GLY A 22 -19.87 4.60 -6.36
CA GLY A 22 -20.34 3.23 -6.35
C GLY A 22 -21.04 2.99 -5.01
N ASP A 23 -22.32 2.60 -5.03
CA ASP A 23 -23.04 2.11 -3.86
C ASP A 23 -22.21 0.93 -3.29
N LEU A 24 -21.52 1.17 -2.17
CA LEU A 24 -21.02 0.07 -1.37
C LEU A 24 -22.26 -0.67 -0.87
N ASP A 25 -22.41 -1.89 -1.31
CA ASP A 25 -23.45 -2.81 -0.84
C ASP A 25 -23.46 -2.79 0.69
N ALA A 26 -24.59 -2.43 1.31
CA ALA A 26 -24.73 -2.29 2.77
C ALA A 26 -24.58 -3.63 3.52
N GLY A 27 -24.07 -4.67 2.86
CA GLY A 27 -23.75 -6.00 3.32
C GLY A 27 -22.28 -6.41 3.13
N ALA A 28 -21.40 -5.55 2.63
CA ALA A 28 -19.98 -5.89 2.57
C ALA A 28 -19.41 -5.96 4.00
N ASP A 29 -18.73 -7.06 4.32
CA ASP A 29 -18.09 -7.27 5.62
C ASP A 29 -17.05 -6.18 5.88
N CYS A 30 -17.50 -5.13 6.55
CA CYS A 30 -16.67 -4.04 7.04
C CYS A 30 -15.86 -4.55 8.21
N GLY A 31 -14.54 -4.53 8.11
CA GLY A 31 -13.71 -5.09 9.17
C GLY A 31 -12.28 -4.59 9.17
N ALA A 32 -11.58 -5.04 10.20
CA ALA A 32 -10.16 -4.83 10.39
C ALA A 32 -9.32 -6.01 9.85
N VAL A 33 -9.90 -6.88 9.01
CA VAL A 33 -9.21 -7.99 8.34
C VAL A 33 -8.93 -7.59 6.91
N LEU A 34 -7.67 -7.57 6.53
CA LEU A 34 -7.21 -7.25 5.19
C LEU A 34 -6.89 -8.54 4.44
N ASP A 35 -7.40 -8.68 3.23
CA ASP A 35 -6.93 -9.71 2.31
C ASP A 35 -5.58 -9.27 1.73
N VAL A 36 -4.61 -10.18 1.77
CA VAL A 36 -3.23 -9.88 1.39
C VAL A 36 -2.75 -10.87 0.35
N THR A 37 -2.21 -10.36 -0.73
CA THR A 37 -1.47 -11.15 -1.71
C THR A 37 0.03 -10.98 -1.44
N TYR A 38 0.70 -12.07 -1.17
CA TYR A 38 2.16 -12.14 -1.09
C TYR A 38 2.71 -12.73 -2.38
N ARG A 39 3.84 -12.22 -2.84
CA ARG A 39 4.64 -12.90 -3.87
C ARG A 39 6.02 -13.16 -3.30
N ASP A 40 6.39 -14.42 -3.32
CA ASP A 40 7.66 -14.91 -2.82
C ASP A 40 8.68 -14.97 -3.95
N PHE A 41 9.91 -14.59 -3.66
CA PHE A 41 11.01 -14.52 -4.62
C PHE A 41 12.20 -15.35 -4.15
N SER A 42 13.04 -15.76 -5.11
CA SER A 42 14.34 -16.31 -4.82
C SER A 42 15.45 -15.27 -4.99
N GLU A 43 16.62 -15.52 -4.43
CA GLU A 43 17.83 -14.70 -4.60
C GLU A 43 18.28 -14.54 -6.07
N ALA A 44 17.71 -15.30 -7.00
CA ALA A 44 17.99 -15.17 -8.43
C ALA A 44 17.32 -13.95 -9.04
N HIS A 45 16.33 -13.35 -8.38
CA HIS A 45 15.71 -12.14 -8.87
C HIS A 45 16.64 -10.94 -8.66
N PRO A 46 16.94 -10.14 -9.71
CA PRO A 46 18.01 -9.14 -9.65
C PRO A 46 17.75 -7.97 -8.68
N ASP A 47 16.50 -7.75 -8.28
CA ASP A 47 16.13 -6.66 -7.36
C ASP A 47 16.08 -7.10 -5.89
N PHE A 48 16.24 -8.40 -5.61
CA PHE A 48 16.25 -8.96 -4.26
C PHE A 48 17.67 -9.39 -3.87
N GLU A 49 18.06 -9.16 -2.62
CA GLU A 49 19.45 -9.32 -2.13
C GLU A 49 20.49 -8.52 -2.91
N MET A 50 20.07 -7.39 -3.52
CA MET A 50 21.01 -6.44 -4.13
C MET A 50 22.00 -5.91 -3.10
N PRO A 51 23.18 -5.43 -3.55
CA PRO A 51 24.09 -4.70 -2.68
C PRO A 51 23.37 -3.51 -2.02
N PHE A 52 23.49 -3.41 -0.70
CA PHE A 52 22.88 -2.34 0.07
C PHE A 52 23.50 -0.99 -0.33
N SER A 53 22.69 -0.06 -0.78
CA SER A 53 23.13 1.21 -1.36
C SER A 53 23.01 2.40 -0.40
N GLY A 54 22.89 2.14 0.88
CA GLY A 54 22.70 3.14 1.95
C GLY A 54 21.35 2.93 2.66
N ASP A 55 21.31 3.29 3.93
CA ASP A 55 20.14 3.13 4.81
C ASP A 55 19.26 4.39 4.74
N VAL A 56 18.64 4.60 3.55
CA VAL A 56 17.86 5.81 3.28
C VAL A 56 16.59 5.50 2.48
N VAL A 57 15.52 6.22 2.79
CA VAL A 57 14.33 6.27 1.92
C VAL A 57 14.68 7.00 0.63
N ARG A 58 14.33 6.43 -0.51
CA ARG A 58 14.47 7.04 -1.84
C ARG A 58 13.11 7.17 -2.50
N ARG A 59 12.69 8.39 -2.73
CA ARG A 59 11.41 8.70 -3.35
C ARG A 59 11.53 8.78 -4.87
N GLY A 60 10.40 8.61 -5.55
CA GLY A 60 10.34 8.72 -7.01
C GLY A 60 10.73 7.45 -7.75
N LEU A 61 10.87 6.31 -7.06
CA LEU A 61 11.06 5.00 -7.69
C LEU A 61 9.81 4.57 -8.45
N VAL A 62 8.65 5.03 -8.04
CA VAL A 62 7.36 4.79 -8.70
C VAL A 62 6.72 6.09 -9.15
N ALA A 63 5.86 5.99 -10.17
CA ALA A 63 5.06 7.11 -10.67
C ALA A 63 4.05 7.58 -9.63
N SER A 64 3.58 8.81 -9.76
CA SER A 64 2.58 9.42 -8.87
C SER A 64 1.18 8.83 -8.99
N THR A 65 0.95 7.94 -9.97
CA THR A 65 -0.33 7.26 -10.18
C THR A 65 -0.10 5.80 -10.51
N LEU A 66 -1.08 4.96 -10.14
CA LEU A 66 -1.10 3.55 -10.52
C LEU A 66 -1.22 3.37 -12.04
N GLY A 67 -0.74 2.24 -12.53
CA GLY A 67 -0.97 1.77 -13.89
C GLY A 67 -2.43 1.33 -14.12
N VAL A 68 -2.73 0.98 -15.37
CA VAL A 68 -4.06 0.50 -15.77
C VAL A 68 -4.43 -0.85 -15.14
N ASP A 69 -3.43 -1.57 -14.67
CA ASP A 69 -3.53 -2.83 -13.91
C ASP A 69 -3.63 -2.62 -12.40
N HIS A 70 -3.77 -1.36 -11.97
CA HIS A 70 -3.77 -0.97 -10.54
C HIS A 70 -2.50 -1.37 -9.79
N LYS A 71 -1.36 -1.43 -10.49
CA LYS A 71 -0.05 -1.68 -9.88
C LYS A 71 0.84 -0.43 -9.93
N PRO A 72 1.86 -0.33 -9.06
CA PRO A 72 2.85 0.73 -9.15
C PRO A 72 3.59 0.69 -10.49
N VAL A 73 3.79 1.84 -11.08
CA VAL A 73 4.53 2.00 -12.34
C VAL A 73 5.95 2.43 -12.02
N PHE A 74 6.92 1.68 -12.53
CA PHE A 74 8.32 2.06 -12.42
C PHE A 74 8.57 3.46 -13.00
N SER A 75 9.31 4.27 -12.27
CA SER A 75 9.63 5.65 -12.66
C SER A 75 11.13 5.90 -12.74
N ASP A 76 11.90 5.47 -11.72
CA ASP A 76 13.33 5.76 -11.63
C ASP A 76 14.07 4.66 -10.88
N THR A 77 15.20 4.18 -11.43
CA THR A 77 16.07 3.17 -10.82
C THR A 77 16.87 3.69 -9.65
N VAL A 78 17.06 4.99 -9.56
CA VAL A 78 17.88 5.66 -8.55
C VAL A 78 17.00 6.24 -7.44
N GLY A 79 15.94 6.93 -7.80
CA GLY A 79 15.06 7.65 -6.88
C GLY A 79 15.69 8.92 -6.29
N HIS A 80 14.92 9.62 -5.50
CA HIS A 80 15.35 10.81 -4.78
C HIS A 80 15.56 10.48 -3.30
N PRO A 81 16.75 10.79 -2.73
CA PRO A 81 17.08 10.40 -1.38
C PRO A 81 16.27 11.17 -0.33
N ALA A 82 16.01 10.50 0.77
CA ALA A 82 15.60 11.11 2.04
C ALA A 82 16.11 10.25 3.18
N LEU A 83 16.25 10.80 4.36
CA LEU A 83 16.59 10.00 5.54
C LEU A 83 15.37 9.19 5.99
N LYS A 84 15.57 7.95 6.40
CA LYS A 84 14.50 7.04 6.83
C LYS A 84 13.68 7.56 8.02
N ASP A 85 14.35 8.21 8.98
CA ASP A 85 13.69 8.77 10.17
C ASP A 85 13.18 10.21 9.96
N SER A 86 13.49 10.78 8.81
CA SER A 86 13.04 12.11 8.41
C SER A 86 12.86 12.18 6.90
N PRO A 87 11.75 11.68 6.37
CA PRO A 87 11.51 11.55 4.92
C PRO A 87 11.59 12.87 4.13
N THR A 88 11.70 14.01 4.80
CA THR A 88 11.90 15.33 4.18
C THR A 88 13.37 15.76 4.15
N ALA A 89 14.25 15.10 4.90
CA ALA A 89 15.67 15.40 4.89
C ALA A 89 16.37 14.67 3.75
N ILE A 90 17.36 15.30 3.15
CA ILE A 90 18.19 14.73 2.08
C ILE A 90 19.41 14.08 2.72
N ASP A 91 19.72 12.84 2.34
CA ASP A 91 20.95 12.18 2.72
C ASP A 91 22.14 12.86 2.01
N PRO A 92 23.10 13.42 2.75
CA PRO A 92 24.26 14.09 2.16
C PRO A 92 25.23 13.12 1.45
N ASP A 93 25.21 11.84 1.81
CA ASP A 93 26.09 10.81 1.26
C ASP A 93 25.48 10.05 0.07
N TRP A 94 24.29 10.45 -0.34
CA TRP A 94 23.60 9.80 -1.45
C TRP A 94 24.32 9.96 -2.78
N SER A 95 24.39 8.85 -3.53
CA SER A 95 24.95 8.83 -4.88
C SER A 95 23.87 8.52 -5.92
N PRO A 96 23.63 9.40 -6.90
CA PRO A 96 22.65 9.15 -7.96
C PRO A 96 23.07 8.06 -8.95
N THR A 97 24.26 7.49 -8.80
CA THR A 97 24.79 6.48 -9.73
C THR A 97 24.53 5.05 -9.29
N VAL A 98 23.93 4.83 -8.11
CA VAL A 98 23.63 3.50 -7.58
C VAL A 98 22.16 3.19 -7.81
N PRO A 99 21.82 2.34 -8.78
CA PRO A 99 20.43 1.91 -8.96
C PRO A 99 19.98 1.05 -7.77
N VAL A 100 18.70 1.17 -7.42
CA VAL A 100 18.05 0.40 -6.36
C VAL A 100 16.98 -0.55 -6.89
N ILE A 101 16.66 -0.43 -8.19
CA ILE A 101 15.82 -1.33 -8.97
C ILE A 101 16.51 -1.51 -10.32
N THR A 102 16.60 -2.72 -10.82
CA THR A 102 17.36 -3.05 -12.03
C THR A 102 16.72 -2.49 -13.30
N SER A 103 15.40 -2.62 -13.42
CA SER A 103 14.67 -2.18 -14.61
C SER A 103 13.15 -2.13 -14.39
N ALA A 104 12.43 -1.47 -15.28
CA ALA A 104 10.97 -1.51 -15.31
C ALA A 104 10.43 -2.95 -15.50
N ALA A 105 11.14 -3.79 -16.25
CA ALA A 105 10.71 -5.16 -16.50
C ALA A 105 10.84 -6.04 -15.23
N THR A 106 11.91 -5.87 -14.44
CA THR A 106 12.09 -6.59 -13.18
C THR A 106 11.14 -6.07 -12.11
N PHE A 107 10.95 -4.75 -12.01
CA PHE A 107 10.00 -4.15 -11.09
C PHE A 107 8.54 -4.59 -11.34
N ASN A 108 8.15 -4.73 -12.61
CA ASN A 108 6.81 -5.21 -12.96
C ASN A 108 6.50 -6.59 -12.36
N GLN A 109 7.52 -7.42 -12.15
CA GLN A 109 7.37 -8.75 -11.55
C GLN A 109 7.11 -8.72 -10.04
N TRP A 110 7.33 -7.58 -9.37
CA TRP A 110 7.14 -7.49 -7.91
C TRP A 110 5.67 -7.68 -7.51
N TYR A 111 4.75 -7.16 -8.32
CA TYR A 111 3.32 -7.18 -8.03
C TYR A 111 2.51 -7.89 -9.11
N ASN A 112 3.16 -8.53 -10.07
CA ASN A 112 2.54 -9.38 -11.08
C ASN A 112 3.07 -10.81 -10.99
N THR A 113 2.15 -11.78 -10.90
CA THR A 113 2.51 -13.20 -10.82
C THR A 113 3.16 -13.64 -12.13
N THR A 114 4.43 -14.04 -12.06
CA THR A 114 5.26 -14.37 -13.20
C THR A 114 5.81 -15.78 -13.07
N ALA A 115 5.41 -16.68 -13.96
CA ALA A 115 5.82 -18.08 -13.91
C ALA A 115 7.34 -18.23 -13.94
N GLY A 116 7.89 -19.01 -13.01
CA GLY A 116 9.32 -19.23 -12.84
C GLY A 116 10.10 -18.09 -12.17
N VAL A 117 9.44 -17.01 -11.80
CA VAL A 117 10.06 -15.85 -11.14
C VAL A 117 9.58 -15.71 -9.70
N ASN A 118 8.27 -15.74 -9.50
CA ASN A 118 7.66 -15.61 -8.18
C ASN A 118 6.55 -16.64 -7.94
N LEU A 119 6.19 -16.82 -6.68
CA LEU A 119 5.10 -17.69 -6.25
C LEU A 119 4.09 -16.86 -5.46
N GLU A 120 2.83 -16.86 -5.90
CA GLU A 120 1.76 -16.11 -5.27
C GLU A 120 1.10 -16.91 -4.14
N LEU A 121 0.88 -16.27 -2.99
CA LEU A 121 0.21 -16.81 -1.81
C LEU A 121 -0.78 -15.77 -1.26
N SER A 122 -2.01 -16.20 -0.98
CA SER A 122 -3.04 -15.35 -0.39
C SER A 122 -3.18 -15.64 1.10
N LYS A 123 -3.18 -14.60 1.92
CA LYS A 123 -3.37 -14.68 3.38
C LYS A 123 -4.23 -13.52 3.89
N LYS A 124 -4.43 -13.47 5.19
CA LYS A 124 -5.16 -12.38 5.86
C LYS A 124 -4.27 -11.71 6.91
N LEU A 125 -4.35 -10.38 6.99
CA LEU A 125 -3.73 -9.58 8.02
C LEU A 125 -4.82 -9.01 8.93
N GLN A 126 -4.77 -9.30 10.23
CA GLN A 126 -5.73 -8.81 11.20
C GLN A 126 -5.20 -7.54 11.86
N LEU A 127 -5.87 -6.42 11.67
CA LEU A 127 -5.67 -5.24 12.51
C LEU A 127 -6.45 -5.42 13.81
N SER A 128 -5.85 -5.06 14.91
CA SER A 128 -6.48 -5.10 16.24
C SER A 128 -6.65 -3.68 16.79
N GLU A 129 -7.73 -3.44 17.50
CA GLU A 129 -7.87 -2.17 18.23
C GLU A 129 -6.81 -2.10 19.33
N SER A 130 -6.08 -0.99 19.44
CA SER A 130 -4.94 -0.82 20.37
C SER A 130 -5.36 -0.92 21.83
N ALA A 131 -6.59 -0.46 22.14
CA ALA A 131 -7.30 -0.70 23.39
C ALA A 131 -8.81 -0.54 23.10
N PRO A 132 -9.68 -1.28 23.80
CA PRO A 132 -11.13 -1.25 23.54
C PRO A 132 -11.71 0.16 23.59
N GLY A 133 -12.42 0.56 22.53
CA GLY A 133 -13.11 1.85 22.43
C GLY A 133 -12.22 3.05 22.09
N THR A 134 -10.94 2.84 21.74
CA THR A 134 -10.05 3.94 21.33
C THR A 134 -10.29 4.37 19.89
N GLY A 135 -10.87 3.51 19.05
CA GLY A 135 -10.99 3.73 17.62
C GLY A 135 -9.65 3.75 16.87
N LEU A 136 -8.56 3.29 17.53
CA LEU A 136 -7.24 3.15 16.93
C LEU A 136 -6.97 1.68 16.66
N PHE A 137 -6.78 1.35 15.39
CA PHE A 137 -6.49 0.00 14.90
C PHE A 137 -5.05 -0.09 14.45
N GLY A 138 -4.45 -1.24 14.58
CA GLY A 138 -3.09 -1.45 14.09
C GLY A 138 -2.67 -2.91 14.03
N TYR A 139 -1.54 -3.08 13.39
CA TYR A 139 -0.73 -4.29 13.39
C TYR A 139 0.71 -3.87 13.68
N ASP A 140 1.44 -4.62 14.48
CA ASP A 140 2.83 -4.29 14.84
C ASP A 140 3.66 -5.57 14.93
N SER A 141 4.68 -5.66 14.09
CA SER A 141 5.66 -6.75 14.10
C SER A 141 7.05 -6.24 13.78
N SER A 142 8.02 -6.57 14.62
CA SER A 142 9.46 -6.42 14.35
C SER A 142 10.10 -7.71 13.84
N ALA A 143 9.27 -8.69 13.47
CA ALA A 143 9.63 -9.97 12.87
C ALA A 143 8.50 -10.36 11.89
N PHE A 144 8.31 -9.53 10.86
CA PHE A 144 7.26 -9.72 9.88
C PHE A 144 7.69 -10.74 8.83
N PHE A 145 7.45 -12.00 9.13
CA PHE A 145 7.70 -13.13 8.24
C PHE A 145 6.38 -13.84 7.94
N PRO A 146 5.57 -13.29 7.01
CA PRO A 146 4.24 -13.83 6.71
C PRO A 146 4.28 -15.17 6.00
N LEU A 147 5.41 -15.51 5.36
CA LEU A 147 5.62 -16.77 4.66
C LEU A 147 6.41 -17.72 5.57
N ALA A 148 5.83 -18.89 5.84
CA ALA A 148 6.52 -19.90 6.64
C ALA A 148 7.75 -20.44 5.89
N PRO A 149 8.77 -20.97 6.61
CA PRO A 149 9.95 -21.58 5.99
C PRO A 149 9.68 -22.74 5.03
N SER A 150 8.48 -23.31 5.07
CA SER A 150 8.02 -24.39 4.18
C SER A 150 7.14 -23.91 3.03
N GLU A 151 6.85 -22.61 2.92
CA GLU A 151 6.03 -22.02 1.87
C GLU A 151 6.90 -21.38 0.79
N GLY A 152 6.37 -21.23 -0.39
CA GLY A 152 7.02 -20.57 -1.52
C GLY A 152 8.37 -21.21 -1.88
N PHE A 153 9.39 -20.37 -2.03
CA PHE A 153 10.78 -20.82 -2.24
C PHE A 153 11.48 -21.22 -0.92
N GLY A 154 10.83 -20.97 0.22
CA GLY A 154 11.32 -21.38 1.53
C GLY A 154 12.29 -20.38 2.17
N ILE A 155 13.21 -20.91 2.96
CA ILE A 155 14.19 -20.10 3.69
C ILE A 155 15.13 -19.41 2.71
N THR A 156 15.29 -18.08 2.85
CA THR A 156 16.30 -17.33 2.09
C THR A 156 17.70 -17.79 2.52
N PRO A 157 18.56 -18.30 1.62
CA PRO A 157 19.82 -18.90 2.00
C PRO A 157 20.87 -17.88 2.45
N LYS A 158 20.96 -16.73 1.75
CA LYS A 158 22.06 -15.78 1.92
C LYS A 158 21.90 -14.92 3.18
N GLY A 159 22.93 -14.89 4.01
CA GLY A 159 22.99 -14.02 5.20
C GLY A 159 21.93 -14.27 6.27
N ASN A 160 21.16 -15.34 6.13
CA ASN A 160 20.00 -15.64 6.95
C ASN A 160 20.33 -16.56 8.12
N ASP A 161 20.69 -15.96 9.25
CA ASP A 161 20.89 -16.65 10.53
C ASP A 161 19.59 -16.87 11.31
N LEU A 162 18.46 -16.29 10.87
CA LEU A 162 17.15 -16.45 11.48
C LEU A 162 16.34 -17.62 10.93
N GLY A 163 16.72 -18.18 9.77
CA GLY A 163 16.01 -19.28 9.12
C GLY A 163 14.62 -18.90 8.62
N MET A 164 14.44 -17.66 8.15
CA MET A 164 13.17 -17.11 7.68
C MET A 164 13.18 -16.86 6.16
N ASN A 165 12.02 -16.61 5.61
CA ASN A 165 11.86 -16.10 4.25
C ASN A 165 11.85 -14.57 4.29
N PHE A 166 12.81 -13.93 3.60
CA PHE A 166 13.00 -12.48 3.56
C PHE A 166 12.63 -11.84 2.22
N LEU A 167 12.43 -12.62 1.17
CA LEU A 167 12.31 -12.08 -0.19
C LEU A 167 10.88 -12.16 -0.67
N PHE A 168 10.06 -11.20 -0.28
CA PHE A 168 8.64 -11.20 -0.66
C PHE A 168 8.08 -9.79 -0.85
N THR A 169 7.00 -9.72 -1.60
CA THR A 169 6.18 -8.51 -1.68
C THR A 169 4.83 -8.73 -1.00
N THR A 170 4.26 -7.63 -0.54
CA THR A 170 2.93 -7.59 0.10
C THR A 170 2.05 -6.63 -0.68
N GLU A 171 0.87 -7.08 -1.06
CA GLU A 171 -0.10 -6.30 -1.81
C GLU A 171 -1.46 -6.38 -1.13
N ILE A 172 -2.08 -5.20 -0.87
CA ILE A 172 -3.39 -5.06 -0.22
C ILE A 172 -4.23 -4.06 -1.01
N HIS A 173 -5.47 -4.43 -1.32
CA HIS A 173 -6.44 -3.57 -1.97
C HIS A 173 -7.70 -3.49 -1.11
N VAL A 174 -8.07 -2.28 -0.72
CA VAL A 174 -9.25 -2.01 0.09
C VAL A 174 -9.97 -0.74 -0.37
N HIS A 175 -11.22 -0.63 0.03
CA HIS A 175 -11.95 0.64 0.02
C HIS A 175 -12.18 1.11 1.46
N PHE A 176 -12.19 2.42 1.65
CA PHE A 176 -12.59 3.05 2.90
C PHE A 176 -13.44 4.27 2.63
N THR A 177 -14.27 4.66 3.58
CA THR A 177 -15.01 5.92 3.53
C THR A 177 -14.21 7.00 4.24
N TYR A 178 -13.87 8.07 3.51
CA TYR A 178 -13.11 9.17 4.08
C TYR A 178 -13.95 9.99 5.07
N GLY A 179 -13.49 10.04 6.32
CA GLY A 179 -13.99 10.90 7.40
C GLY A 179 -12.94 11.91 7.86
N ARG A 180 -13.40 13.06 8.39
CA ARG A 180 -12.45 14.06 8.92
C ARG A 180 -11.60 13.50 10.06
N GLY A 181 -10.34 13.94 10.10
CA GLY A 181 -9.36 13.54 11.11
C GLY A 181 -8.80 12.13 10.94
N GLN A 182 -9.17 11.43 9.86
CA GLN A 182 -8.60 10.13 9.59
C GLN A 182 -7.13 10.22 9.20
N LYS A 183 -6.36 9.24 9.70
CA LYS A 183 -4.93 9.06 9.42
C LYS A 183 -4.61 7.60 9.21
N PHE A 184 -3.59 7.37 8.40
CA PHE A 184 -2.98 6.06 8.23
C PHE A 184 -1.47 6.23 8.34
N THR A 185 -0.86 5.57 9.32
CA THR A 185 0.59 5.60 9.54
C THR A 185 1.14 4.22 9.26
N PHE A 186 2.21 4.18 8.47
CA PHE A 186 3.03 3.00 8.28
C PHE A 186 4.44 3.24 8.84
N ARG A 187 5.00 2.21 9.48
CA ARG A 187 6.41 2.16 9.84
C ARG A 187 6.96 0.78 9.52
N GLY A 188 8.03 0.69 8.75
CA GLY A 188 8.64 -0.58 8.35
C GLY A 188 9.83 -0.41 7.42
N ASP A 189 10.25 -1.51 6.85
CA ASP A 189 11.31 -1.74 5.89
C ASP A 189 10.88 -2.87 4.92
N ASP A 190 11.35 -3.02 3.69
CA ASP A 190 12.16 -2.10 2.92
C ASP A 190 11.28 -1.07 2.19
N ASP A 191 10.83 -1.35 0.95
CA ASP A 191 10.01 -0.42 0.18
C ASP A 191 8.54 -0.44 0.63
N MET A 192 7.94 0.76 0.68
CA MET A 192 6.51 0.93 0.90
C MET A 192 5.94 2.06 0.04
N TRP A 193 4.89 1.73 -0.71
CA TRP A 193 4.08 2.71 -1.43
C TRP A 193 2.61 2.53 -1.10
N ILE A 194 1.93 3.62 -0.81
CA ILE A 194 0.48 3.63 -0.59
C ILE A 194 -0.14 4.61 -1.56
N PHE A 195 -1.12 4.12 -2.30
CA PHE A 195 -1.93 4.93 -3.21
C PHE A 195 -3.34 5.07 -2.64
N VAL A 196 -3.90 6.25 -2.79
CA VAL A 196 -5.28 6.54 -2.43
C VAL A 196 -5.97 7.16 -3.63
N ASN A 197 -7.11 6.62 -4.02
CA ASN A 197 -7.82 7.03 -5.24
C ASN A 197 -6.91 6.99 -6.49
N GLY A 198 -6.00 6.00 -6.53
CA GLY A 198 -5.01 5.83 -7.60
C GLY A 198 -3.84 6.81 -7.60
N VAL A 199 -3.74 7.70 -6.60
CA VAL A 199 -2.68 8.72 -6.47
C VAL A 199 -1.75 8.36 -5.32
N LEU A 200 -0.43 8.47 -5.54
CA LEU A 200 0.60 8.18 -4.53
C LEU A 200 0.45 9.12 -3.32
N ALA A 201 0.12 8.53 -2.18
CA ALA A 201 -0.10 9.23 -0.92
C ALA A 201 1.09 9.08 0.05
N LEU A 202 1.81 7.96 -0.02
CA LEU A 202 3.00 7.69 0.79
C LEU A 202 4.07 7.01 -0.07
N ASP A 203 5.30 7.48 0.02
CA ASP A 203 6.47 6.96 -0.68
C ASP A 203 7.65 6.79 0.30
N LEU A 204 7.93 5.54 0.63
CA LEU A 204 9.07 5.09 1.44
C LEU A 204 9.79 3.99 0.66
N GLY A 205 10.36 4.35 -0.48
CA GLY A 205 11.04 3.40 -1.36
C GLY A 205 12.50 3.19 -1.01
N SER A 206 13.07 2.11 -1.50
CA SER A 206 14.45 1.63 -1.31
C SER A 206 14.63 0.69 -0.11
N MET A 207 15.77 0.01 -0.10
CA MET A 207 16.20 -0.81 1.03
C MET A 207 16.70 0.09 2.17
N HIS A 208 16.02 0.05 3.29
CA HIS A 208 16.35 0.86 4.47
C HIS A 208 15.87 0.16 5.75
N GLY A 209 16.43 0.51 6.90
CA GLY A 209 15.83 0.11 8.19
C GLY A 209 14.50 0.85 8.43
N PRO A 210 13.76 0.52 9.50
CA PRO A 210 12.40 0.98 9.68
C PRO A 210 12.24 2.49 9.53
N ALA A 211 11.49 2.92 8.51
CA ALA A 211 11.10 4.29 8.27
C ALA A 211 9.61 4.48 8.52
N GLU A 212 9.19 5.68 8.90
CA GLU A 212 7.79 5.99 9.20
C GLU A 212 7.25 7.08 8.28
N GLY A 213 6.00 6.92 7.88
CA GLY A 213 5.26 7.96 7.18
C GLY A 213 3.77 7.91 7.49
N THR A 214 3.14 9.07 7.47
CA THR A 214 1.71 9.23 7.78
C THR A 214 0.97 9.91 6.65
N ILE A 215 -0.13 9.31 6.23
CA ILE A 215 -1.14 9.94 5.39
C ILE A 215 -2.12 10.64 6.34
N ASP A 216 -2.13 11.98 6.31
CA ASP A 216 -3.15 12.81 6.92
C ASP A 216 -4.18 13.15 5.83
N PHE A 217 -5.33 12.48 5.86
CA PHE A 217 -6.31 12.61 4.78
C PHE A 217 -6.90 14.02 4.67
N ASP A 218 -7.03 14.75 5.78
CA ASP A 218 -7.50 16.14 5.73
C ASP A 218 -6.48 17.04 5.02
N ALA A 219 -5.18 16.85 5.30
CA ALA A 219 -4.12 17.64 4.68
C ALA A 219 -3.91 17.28 3.20
N GLN A 220 -4.14 16.03 2.83
CA GLN A 220 -3.87 15.52 1.48
C GLN A 220 -5.14 15.41 0.61
N ALA A 221 -6.34 15.73 1.12
CA ALA A 221 -7.60 15.53 0.43
C ALA A 221 -7.62 16.12 -0.99
N ALA A 222 -7.11 17.34 -1.14
CA ALA A 222 -7.11 18.03 -2.44
C ALA A 222 -6.20 17.35 -3.47
N SER A 223 -4.99 16.93 -3.07
CA SER A 223 -4.02 16.24 -3.94
C SER A 223 -4.47 14.84 -4.32
N LEU A 224 -5.18 14.16 -3.41
CA LEU A 224 -5.72 12.81 -3.63
C LEU A 224 -7.08 12.83 -4.36
N GLY A 225 -7.68 14.00 -4.55
CA GLY A 225 -9.00 14.14 -5.19
C GLY A 225 -10.14 13.51 -4.38
N ILE A 226 -10.04 13.54 -3.05
CA ILE A 226 -11.02 12.93 -2.14
C ILE A 226 -11.82 13.98 -1.36
N SER A 227 -13.05 13.62 -0.97
CA SER A 227 -13.96 14.45 -0.20
C SER A 227 -14.61 13.66 0.92
N VAL A 228 -14.92 14.32 2.03
CA VAL A 228 -15.56 13.71 3.20
C VAL A 228 -16.86 12.99 2.82
N GLY A 229 -17.03 11.77 3.27
CA GLY A 229 -18.18 10.91 2.98
C GLY A 229 -18.06 10.08 1.69
N GLY A 230 -17.05 10.36 0.85
CA GLY A 230 -16.77 9.53 -0.32
C GLY A 230 -16.07 8.23 0.03
N SER A 231 -16.29 7.20 -0.79
CA SER A 231 -15.58 5.92 -0.71
C SER A 231 -14.45 5.90 -1.73
N TYR A 232 -13.25 5.51 -1.29
CA TYR A 232 -12.05 5.54 -2.12
C TYR A 232 -11.23 4.27 -1.95
N ALA A 233 -10.59 3.84 -3.03
CA ALA A 233 -9.58 2.79 -2.98
C ALA A 233 -8.36 3.25 -2.20
N MET A 234 -7.80 2.34 -1.42
CA MET A 234 -6.46 2.44 -0.85
C MET A 234 -5.71 1.16 -1.20
N ASP A 235 -4.59 1.33 -1.88
CA ASP A 235 -3.76 0.26 -2.40
C ASP A 235 -2.39 0.33 -1.74
N VAL A 236 -1.99 -0.74 -1.07
CA VAL A 236 -0.75 -0.82 -0.28
C VAL A 236 0.19 -1.81 -0.94
N PHE A 237 1.41 -1.36 -1.22
CA PHE A 237 2.46 -2.14 -1.84
C PHE A 237 3.72 -2.07 -0.99
N HIS A 238 4.21 -3.21 -0.55
CA HIS A 238 5.41 -3.33 0.25
C HIS A 238 6.32 -4.40 -0.36
N ALA A 239 7.62 -4.24 -0.22
CA ALA A 239 8.61 -5.25 -0.58
C ALA A 239 9.65 -5.39 0.53
N GLU A 240 9.86 -6.63 0.96
CA GLU A 240 10.99 -7.05 1.78
C GLU A 240 12.02 -7.65 0.84
N ARG A 241 13.20 -7.04 0.75
CA ARG A 241 14.18 -7.35 -0.29
C ARG A 241 15.55 -7.75 0.20
N HIS A 242 15.82 -7.60 1.49
CA HIS A 242 17.16 -7.82 2.03
C HIS A 242 17.12 -8.44 3.44
N THR A 243 17.96 -9.44 3.69
CA THR A 243 18.26 -9.89 5.05
C THR A 243 19.09 -8.80 5.76
N ARG A 244 18.90 -8.49 7.02
CA ARG A 244 18.22 -9.12 8.15
C ARG A 244 17.21 -8.15 8.74
N GLY A 245 16.17 -8.69 9.29
CA GLY A 245 15.12 -7.91 9.93
C GLY A 245 13.98 -7.67 8.95
N SER A 246 12.78 -7.65 9.45
CA SER A 246 11.60 -7.27 8.71
C SER A 246 10.64 -6.64 9.69
N ASN A 247 10.30 -5.39 9.48
CA ASN A 247 9.42 -4.61 10.33
C ASN A 247 8.19 -4.18 9.53
N PHE A 248 7.03 -4.37 10.12
CA PHE A 248 5.77 -3.97 9.49
C PHE A 248 4.80 -3.51 10.56
N LYS A 249 4.48 -2.22 10.56
CA LYS A 249 3.55 -1.64 11.49
C LYS A 249 2.56 -0.74 10.78
N ILE A 250 1.29 -0.97 11.04
CA ILE A 250 0.18 -0.09 10.64
C ILE A 250 -0.44 0.48 11.90
N THR A 251 -0.77 1.78 11.88
CA THR A 251 -1.62 2.43 12.87
C THR A 251 -2.61 3.34 12.14
N THR A 252 -3.90 3.20 12.42
CA THR A 252 -4.94 3.98 11.75
C THR A 252 -6.16 4.16 12.66
N ASN A 253 -6.91 5.23 12.44
CA ASN A 253 -8.25 5.42 13.00
C ASN A 253 -9.36 5.21 11.96
N ILE A 254 -9.05 4.56 10.83
CA ILE A 254 -10.06 4.05 9.91
C ILE A 254 -10.57 2.73 10.47
N ALA A 255 -11.83 2.70 10.88
CA ALA A 255 -12.43 1.52 11.53
C ALA A 255 -12.94 0.46 10.55
N CYS A 256 -13.07 0.82 9.28
CA CYS A 256 -13.72 -0.01 8.27
C CYS A 256 -12.91 -0.03 6.98
N PHE A 257 -12.43 -1.21 6.63
CA PHE A 257 -11.89 -1.51 5.32
C PHE A 257 -12.76 -2.57 4.65
N VAL A 258 -13.10 -2.32 3.39
CA VAL A 258 -13.83 -3.28 2.54
C VAL A 258 -12.82 -3.83 1.54
N PRO A 259 -12.51 -5.13 1.55
CA PRO A 259 -11.61 -5.72 0.58
C PRO A 259 -12.09 -5.45 -0.86
N SER A 260 -11.17 -5.14 -1.75
CA SER A 260 -11.46 -5.01 -3.17
C SER A 260 -10.64 -6.00 -3.99
N VAL A 261 -11.24 -6.52 -5.04
CA VAL A 261 -10.57 -7.43 -5.98
C VAL A 261 -10.13 -6.62 -7.19
N VAL A 262 -8.84 -6.48 -7.36
CA VAL A 262 -8.24 -5.98 -8.60
C VAL A 262 -8.15 -7.16 -9.57
N LYS A 263 -8.77 -7.02 -10.75
CA LYS A 263 -8.78 -8.05 -11.78
C LYS A 263 -7.76 -7.74 -12.86
#